data_9af6c070c6b7e77c1c0e5970746f29ac
#
_entry.id   9af6c070c6b7e77c1c0e5970746f29ac
#
_cell.length_a   1.000
_cell.length_b   1.000
_cell.length_c   1.000
_cell.angle_alpha   90.00
_cell.angle_beta   90.00
_cell.angle_gamma   90.00
#
_symmetry.space_group_name_H-M   'P 1'
#
loop_
_entity.id
_entity.type
_entity.pdbx_description
1 polymer ?
#
loop_
_entity_poly.entity_id
_entity_poly.type
_entity_poly.pdbx_seq_one_letter_code
_entity_poly.pdbx_strand_id
1 'polypeptide(L)'
;MQSKSLTPTWKKVLIIALCLLGSAALILVGLMCKAYYDKNYKVIYWETWTTYVSPNIVMEHGRKGINRFEQLKDIRTGKYTTPRLNHIFINQYNPSDSLVVFRTFDNLRGYLNTHTGKIIIPAQYQRAWNFSEGIAAVYDEGLVSFINATGELAFPSTFPLHYGLNFDDIAFQFHDGLCVMLTMDGKWGLINTQGEWIVNPIYNAMDAPYHGYRRVYDGDHYGLITNDGSLALPVVYDDIRRELAGNGWVLVKDGLAWQVDFDFQVTVPFVHDGIHTLSYIDSYDTYEYYDEASGEYKTRKQTEPRFFRFDIGGGSGVIDANGKVIIPAIYYNVYIVNDRLFQVEVTSSGERIFLDTKGRYVSKSGI
;
A
#
# COMPACT_ATOMS: atom_id res chain seq x y z
N MET A 1 -84.58 8.58 14.21
CA MET A 1 -83.32 9.32 14.25
C MET A 1 -83.30 10.26 13.03
N GLN A 2 -83.54 11.55 13.24
CA GLN A 2 -83.48 12.54 12.12
C GLN A 2 -82.01 12.83 11.81
N SER A 3 -81.61 12.56 10.57
CA SER A 3 -80.32 13.00 10.07
C SER A 3 -80.31 14.55 9.99
N LYS A 4 -79.56 15.23 10.90
CA LYS A 4 -79.33 16.62 10.81
C LYS A 4 -78.60 16.93 9.49
N SER A 5 -79.32 17.46 8.48
CA SER A 5 -78.71 17.99 7.27
C SER A 5 -77.80 19.17 7.62
N LEU A 6 -76.52 19.09 7.28
CA LEU A 6 -75.59 20.19 7.42
C LEU A 6 -76.12 21.47 6.83
N THR A 7 -76.05 22.61 7.53
CA THR A 7 -76.43 23.92 7.04
C THR A 7 -75.59 24.32 5.83
N PRO A 8 -76.07 25.16 4.89
CA PRO A 8 -75.33 25.55 3.68
C PRO A 8 -73.91 26.09 3.96
N THR A 9 -73.74 26.75 5.10
CA THR A 9 -72.41 27.24 5.56
C THR A 9 -71.45 26.13 5.90
N TRP A 10 -71.90 25.09 6.62
CA TRP A 10 -71.06 23.96 6.96
C TRP A 10 -70.64 23.10 5.73
N LYS A 11 -71.50 23.02 4.72
CA LYS A 11 -71.14 22.35 3.45
C LYS A 11 -70.04 23.11 2.71
N LYS A 12 -70.08 24.46 2.69
CA LYS A 12 -69.01 25.28 2.11
C LYS A 12 -67.67 25.12 2.87
N VAL A 13 -67.73 25.13 4.19
CA VAL A 13 -66.52 24.89 5.06
C VAL A 13 -65.93 23.52 4.81
N LEU A 14 -66.75 22.48 4.70
CA LEU A 14 -66.30 21.13 4.44
C LEU A 14 -65.64 20.99 3.03
N ILE A 15 -66.22 21.61 2.00
CA ILE A 15 -65.65 21.65 0.66
C ILE A 15 -64.29 22.36 0.65
N ILE A 16 -64.19 23.49 1.31
CA ILE A 16 -62.93 24.23 1.41
C ILE A 16 -61.87 23.38 2.16
N ALA A 17 -62.23 22.73 3.24
CA ALA A 17 -61.33 21.87 3.99
C ALA A 17 -60.87 20.67 3.13
N LEU A 18 -61.75 20.04 2.39
CA LEU A 18 -61.42 18.94 1.47
C LEU A 18 -60.50 19.43 0.30
N CYS A 19 -60.74 20.60 -0.22
CA CYS A 19 -59.86 21.19 -1.24
C CYS A 19 -58.47 21.51 -0.68
N LEU A 20 -58.37 22.04 0.54
CA LEU A 20 -57.08 22.30 1.22
C LEU A 20 -56.36 21.00 1.54
N LEU A 21 -57.03 19.95 2.01
CA LEU A 21 -56.44 18.65 2.23
C LEU A 21 -55.95 18.01 0.90
N GLY A 22 -56.74 18.13 -0.15
CA GLY A 22 -56.37 17.66 -1.51
C GLY A 22 -55.14 18.39 -2.04
N SER A 23 -55.08 19.72 -1.90
CA SER A 23 -53.92 20.50 -2.34
C SER A 23 -52.67 20.16 -1.48
N ALA A 24 -52.79 19.97 -0.18
CA ALA A 24 -51.70 19.58 0.69
C ALA A 24 -51.17 18.17 0.33
N ALA A 25 -52.08 17.23 0.00
CA ALA A 25 -51.69 15.90 -0.44
C ALA A 25 -50.94 15.93 -1.79
N LEU A 26 -51.38 16.75 -2.74
CA LEU A 26 -50.69 16.96 -4.03
C LEU A 26 -49.31 17.58 -3.84
N ILE A 27 -49.16 18.55 -2.96
CA ILE A 27 -47.87 19.14 -2.60
C ILE A 27 -46.96 18.09 -2.01
N LEU A 28 -47.47 17.27 -1.09
CA LEU A 28 -46.68 16.20 -0.46
C LEU A 28 -46.20 15.17 -1.49
N VAL A 29 -47.07 14.75 -2.40
CA VAL A 29 -46.72 13.84 -3.50
C VAL A 29 -45.66 14.47 -4.39
N GLY A 30 -45.80 15.76 -4.74
CA GLY A 30 -44.80 16.50 -5.51
C GLY A 30 -43.44 16.56 -4.83
N LEU A 31 -43.42 16.79 -3.50
CA LEU A 31 -42.18 16.77 -2.69
C LEU A 31 -41.56 15.38 -2.66
N MET A 32 -42.37 14.34 -2.49
CA MET A 32 -41.89 12.95 -2.51
C MET A 32 -41.33 12.57 -3.90
N CYS A 33 -42.00 12.93 -4.97
CA CYS A 33 -41.52 12.72 -6.35
C CYS A 33 -40.20 13.46 -6.59
N LYS A 34 -40.11 14.72 -6.12
CA LYS A 34 -38.87 15.50 -6.22
C LYS A 34 -37.73 14.85 -5.39
N ALA A 35 -38.02 14.45 -4.16
CA ALA A 35 -37.04 13.77 -3.30
C ALA A 35 -36.57 12.45 -3.95
N TYR A 36 -37.50 11.67 -4.52
CA TYR A 36 -37.18 10.45 -5.26
C TYR A 36 -36.31 10.74 -6.48
N TYR A 37 -36.66 11.79 -7.26
CA TYR A 37 -35.87 12.21 -8.42
C TYR A 37 -34.46 12.68 -8.00
N ASP A 38 -34.37 13.56 -6.98
CA ASP A 38 -33.09 14.07 -6.48
C ASP A 38 -32.20 12.94 -5.95
N LYS A 39 -32.81 11.92 -5.30
CA LYS A 39 -32.10 10.76 -4.76
C LYS A 39 -31.57 9.83 -5.86
N ASN A 40 -32.31 9.62 -6.95
CA ASN A 40 -32.00 8.55 -7.90
C ASN A 40 -31.46 9.04 -9.25
N TYR A 41 -31.78 10.27 -9.64
CA TYR A 41 -31.50 10.74 -11.00
C TYR A 41 -30.72 12.06 -11.10
N LYS A 42 -30.76 12.90 -10.05
CA LYS A 42 -30.08 14.20 -10.08
C LYS A 42 -28.59 14.02 -10.18
N VAL A 43 -27.98 14.69 -11.15
CA VAL A 43 -26.52 14.75 -11.32
C VAL A 43 -25.99 15.98 -10.63
N ILE A 44 -25.00 15.81 -9.77
CA ILE A 44 -24.31 16.88 -9.06
C ILE A 44 -22.82 16.65 -9.24
N TYR A 45 -22.10 17.67 -9.69
CA TYR A 45 -20.65 17.73 -9.70
C TYR A 45 -20.17 18.47 -8.45
N TRP A 46 -19.05 18.05 -7.90
CA TRP A 46 -18.42 18.69 -6.75
C TRP A 46 -17.33 19.62 -7.24
N GLU A 47 -17.62 20.91 -7.33
CA GLU A 47 -16.70 21.94 -7.85
C GLU A 47 -15.37 22.02 -7.09
N THR A 48 -15.36 21.60 -5.82
CA THR A 48 -14.18 21.65 -4.95
C THR A 48 -13.23 20.44 -5.10
N TRP A 49 -13.64 19.42 -5.87
CA TRP A 49 -12.87 18.18 -6.00
C TRP A 49 -12.54 17.92 -7.47
N THR A 50 -11.66 18.75 -7.99
CA THR A 50 -11.11 18.59 -9.32
C THR A 50 -9.64 18.19 -9.19
N THR A 51 -9.27 17.04 -9.76
CA THR A 51 -7.89 16.55 -9.76
C THR A 51 -7.30 16.75 -11.15
N TYR A 52 -6.14 17.42 -11.24
CA TYR A 52 -5.39 17.48 -12.49
C TYR A 52 -4.75 16.14 -12.77
N VAL A 53 -5.11 15.52 -13.90
CA VAL A 53 -4.59 14.23 -14.35
C VAL A 53 -3.40 14.43 -15.30
N SER A 54 -3.50 15.48 -16.13
CA SER A 54 -2.43 15.96 -17.00
C SER A 54 -2.63 17.46 -17.26
N PRO A 55 -1.73 18.16 -17.96
CA PRO A 55 -1.84 19.60 -18.18
C PRO A 55 -3.18 20.05 -18.81
N ASN A 56 -3.84 19.19 -19.56
CA ASN A 56 -5.09 19.52 -20.26
C ASN A 56 -6.29 18.68 -19.83
N ILE A 57 -6.11 17.69 -18.97
CA ILE A 57 -7.16 16.77 -18.53
C ILE A 57 -7.33 16.89 -17.02
N VAL A 58 -8.56 17.12 -16.62
CA VAL A 58 -8.97 17.11 -15.21
C VAL A 58 -9.96 16.00 -14.95
N MET A 59 -9.93 15.45 -13.76
CA MET A 59 -10.92 14.53 -13.25
C MET A 59 -11.91 15.29 -12.38
N GLU A 60 -13.15 15.30 -12.77
CA GLU A 60 -14.26 15.84 -12.01
C GLU A 60 -14.98 14.70 -11.28
N HIS A 61 -15.32 14.97 -10.03
CA HIS A 61 -16.06 14.04 -9.17
C HIS A 61 -17.51 14.50 -9.07
N GLY A 62 -18.40 13.52 -8.97
CA GLY A 62 -19.82 13.84 -8.83
C GLY A 62 -20.63 12.64 -8.33
N ARG A 63 -21.96 12.84 -8.31
CA ARG A 63 -22.91 11.76 -8.05
C ARG A 63 -24.09 11.85 -9.00
N LYS A 64 -24.65 10.70 -9.35
CA LYS A 64 -25.98 10.58 -9.96
C LYS A 64 -26.85 9.79 -9.01
N GLY A 65 -27.80 10.47 -8.36
CA GLY A 65 -28.55 9.89 -7.26
C GLY A 65 -27.62 9.56 -6.09
N ILE A 66 -27.54 8.27 -5.74
CA ILE A 66 -26.66 7.75 -4.67
C ILE A 66 -25.28 7.34 -5.18
N ASN A 67 -25.14 7.11 -6.48
CA ASN A 67 -23.91 6.58 -7.07
C ASN A 67 -22.90 7.70 -7.31
N ARG A 68 -21.73 7.60 -6.70
CA ARG A 68 -20.58 8.46 -7.00
C ARG A 68 -20.00 8.06 -8.34
N PHE A 69 -19.43 9.05 -9.04
CA PHE A 69 -18.73 8.82 -10.30
C PHE A 69 -17.53 9.77 -10.43
N GLU A 70 -16.64 9.40 -11.32
CA GLU A 70 -15.52 10.18 -11.79
C GLU A 70 -15.63 10.32 -13.32
N GLN A 71 -15.21 11.47 -13.86
CA GLN A 71 -15.29 11.75 -15.28
C GLN A 71 -14.14 12.65 -15.72
N LEU A 72 -13.48 12.32 -16.81
CA LEU A 72 -12.42 13.15 -17.36
C LEU A 72 -12.98 14.23 -18.30
N LYS A 73 -12.36 15.41 -18.23
CA LYS A 73 -12.72 16.58 -19.03
C LYS A 73 -11.48 17.26 -19.59
N ASP A 74 -11.49 17.56 -20.87
CA ASP A 74 -10.46 18.39 -21.52
C ASP A 74 -10.77 19.86 -21.22
N ILE A 75 -9.90 20.54 -20.48
CA ILE A 75 -10.10 21.93 -20.06
C ILE A 75 -10.03 22.92 -21.21
N ARG A 76 -9.34 22.59 -22.31
CA ARG A 76 -9.24 23.47 -23.50
C ARG A 76 -10.55 23.51 -24.28
N THR A 77 -11.23 22.38 -24.35
CA THR A 77 -12.49 22.25 -25.11
C THR A 77 -13.75 22.34 -24.23
N GLY A 78 -13.58 22.19 -22.93
CA GLY A 78 -14.66 22.07 -21.95
C GLY A 78 -15.47 20.77 -22.08
N LYS A 79 -15.07 19.84 -22.93
CA LYS A 79 -15.82 18.61 -23.20
C LYS A 79 -15.34 17.46 -22.32
N TYR A 80 -16.29 16.63 -21.92
CA TYR A 80 -15.96 15.34 -21.27
C TYR A 80 -15.42 14.37 -22.30
N THR A 81 -14.34 13.69 -21.95
CA THR A 81 -13.62 12.73 -22.79
C THR A 81 -13.97 11.28 -22.44
N THR A 82 -14.54 11.06 -21.24
CA THR A 82 -15.03 9.73 -20.80
C THR A 82 -16.53 9.79 -20.48
N PRO A 83 -17.23 8.66 -20.48
CA PRO A 83 -18.50 8.52 -19.77
C PRO A 83 -18.28 8.69 -18.25
N ARG A 84 -19.36 8.67 -17.47
CA ARG A 84 -19.27 8.60 -16.01
C ARG A 84 -18.81 7.21 -15.61
N LEU A 85 -17.70 7.16 -14.89
CA LEU A 85 -17.05 5.93 -14.44
C LEU A 85 -17.24 5.78 -12.94
N ASN A 86 -17.22 4.56 -12.44
CA ASN A 86 -17.29 4.31 -10.99
C ASN A 86 -16.02 4.79 -10.30
N HIS A 87 -14.85 4.51 -10.91
CA HIS A 87 -13.55 4.93 -10.39
C HIS A 87 -12.47 4.97 -11.48
N ILE A 88 -11.51 5.89 -11.35
CA ILE A 88 -10.32 6.01 -12.19
C ILE A 88 -9.10 5.90 -11.26
N PHE A 89 -8.27 4.88 -11.45
CA PHE A 89 -7.13 4.58 -10.58
C PHE A 89 -5.92 5.42 -10.99
N ILE A 90 -5.91 6.70 -10.63
CA ILE A 90 -4.76 7.57 -10.87
C ILE A 90 -3.65 7.21 -9.88
N ASN A 91 -2.52 6.76 -10.40
CA ASN A 91 -1.33 6.53 -9.59
C ASN A 91 -0.63 7.87 -9.32
N GLN A 92 -0.80 8.41 -8.13
CA GLN A 92 -0.16 9.67 -7.71
C GLN A 92 1.38 9.54 -7.60
N TYR A 93 1.89 8.31 -7.46
CA TYR A 93 3.32 8.03 -7.30
C TYR A 93 4.06 7.84 -8.63
N ASN A 94 3.34 7.59 -9.72
CA ASN A 94 3.92 7.49 -11.06
C ASN A 94 3.08 8.26 -12.09
N PRO A 95 3.15 9.60 -12.09
CA PRO A 95 2.38 10.44 -13.01
C PRO A 95 2.82 10.29 -14.49
N SER A 96 3.92 9.60 -14.77
CA SER A 96 4.38 9.30 -16.13
C SER A 96 3.58 8.20 -16.82
N ASP A 97 2.79 7.40 -16.09
CA ASP A 97 1.95 6.36 -16.66
C ASP A 97 0.88 6.97 -17.55
N SER A 98 1.02 6.78 -18.85
CA SER A 98 0.06 7.29 -19.82
C SER A 98 -1.26 6.51 -19.83
N LEU A 99 -1.24 5.24 -19.41
CA LEU A 99 -2.40 4.37 -19.30
C LEU A 99 -2.69 4.04 -17.85
N VAL A 100 -3.92 4.31 -17.41
CA VAL A 100 -4.40 3.98 -16.07
C VAL A 100 -5.66 3.14 -16.14
N VAL A 101 -5.85 2.31 -15.14
CA VAL A 101 -7.06 1.49 -14.98
C VAL A 101 -8.25 2.39 -14.66
N PHE A 102 -9.40 2.09 -15.23
CA PHE A 102 -10.70 2.59 -14.77
C PHE A 102 -11.68 1.45 -14.51
N ARG A 103 -12.72 1.73 -13.74
CA ARG A 103 -13.78 0.79 -13.39
C ARG A 103 -15.14 1.36 -13.74
N THR A 104 -15.99 0.57 -14.36
CA THR A 104 -17.40 0.89 -14.63
C THR A 104 -18.29 0.57 -13.42
N PHE A 105 -19.57 0.95 -13.49
CA PHE A 105 -20.57 0.61 -12.48
C PHE A 105 -20.91 -0.89 -12.46
N ASP A 106 -20.67 -1.59 -13.57
CA ASP A 106 -20.82 -3.05 -13.69
C ASP A 106 -19.59 -3.80 -13.16
N ASN A 107 -18.67 -3.05 -12.51
CA ASN A 107 -17.42 -3.56 -11.91
C ASN A 107 -16.40 -4.11 -12.93
N LEU A 108 -16.56 -3.83 -14.21
CA LEU A 108 -15.58 -4.18 -15.24
C LEU A 108 -14.49 -3.10 -15.31
N ARG A 109 -13.27 -3.52 -15.63
CA ARG A 109 -12.11 -2.66 -15.77
C ARG A 109 -11.61 -2.59 -17.21
N GLY A 110 -11.05 -1.44 -17.57
CA GLY A 110 -10.39 -1.15 -18.83
C GLY A 110 -9.29 -0.12 -18.61
N TYR A 111 -8.74 0.43 -19.68
CA TYR A 111 -7.67 1.41 -19.58
C TYR A 111 -7.98 2.67 -20.38
N LEU A 112 -7.61 3.81 -19.81
CA LEU A 112 -7.70 5.11 -20.44
C LEU A 112 -6.34 5.81 -20.43
N ASN A 113 -6.16 6.69 -21.43
CA ASN A 113 -4.95 7.49 -21.54
C ASN A 113 -5.13 8.81 -20.77
N THR A 114 -4.26 9.09 -19.83
CA THR A 114 -4.32 10.26 -18.95
C THR A 114 -4.08 11.58 -19.68
N HIS A 115 -3.29 11.58 -20.76
CA HIS A 115 -2.96 12.79 -21.54
C HIS A 115 -4.08 13.21 -22.48
N THR A 116 -4.79 12.25 -23.04
CA THR A 116 -5.89 12.50 -23.99
C THR A 116 -7.26 12.36 -23.37
N GLY A 117 -7.35 11.76 -22.20
CA GLY A 117 -8.60 11.41 -21.53
C GLY A 117 -9.43 10.35 -22.26
N LYS A 118 -8.88 9.67 -23.27
CA LYS A 118 -9.63 8.69 -24.07
C LYS A 118 -9.49 7.28 -23.50
N ILE A 119 -10.57 6.52 -23.56
CA ILE A 119 -10.55 5.09 -23.33
C ILE A 119 -9.80 4.44 -24.49
N ILE A 120 -8.75 3.68 -24.18
CA ILE A 120 -7.91 2.95 -25.14
C ILE A 120 -8.35 1.49 -25.18
N ILE A 121 -8.51 0.87 -24.00
CA ILE A 121 -8.96 -0.50 -23.87
C ILE A 121 -10.33 -0.46 -23.17
N PRO A 122 -11.42 -0.90 -23.84
CA PRO A 122 -12.74 -0.92 -23.26
C PRO A 122 -12.81 -1.75 -21.98
N ALA A 123 -13.77 -1.44 -21.11
CA ALA A 123 -13.99 -2.20 -19.89
C ALA A 123 -14.56 -3.58 -20.23
N GLN A 124 -13.78 -4.61 -20.00
CA GLN A 124 -14.12 -5.99 -20.27
C GLN A 124 -13.56 -6.97 -19.24
N TYR A 125 -12.60 -6.56 -18.42
CA TYR A 125 -11.92 -7.42 -17.46
C TYR A 125 -12.53 -7.32 -16.05
N GLN A 126 -12.61 -8.42 -15.34
CA GLN A 126 -13.05 -8.46 -13.94
C GLN A 126 -12.01 -7.79 -13.01
N ARG A 127 -10.70 -7.92 -13.34
CA ARG A 127 -9.58 -7.21 -12.71
C ARG A 127 -8.59 -6.73 -13.76
N ALA A 128 -7.85 -5.67 -13.43
CA ALA A 128 -6.77 -5.16 -14.25
C ALA A 128 -5.77 -4.46 -13.34
N TRP A 129 -4.49 -4.61 -13.63
CA TRP A 129 -3.38 -3.99 -12.91
C TRP A 129 -2.72 -2.91 -13.77
N ASN A 130 -1.94 -2.05 -13.14
CA ASN A 130 -1.24 -1.00 -13.86
C ASN A 130 -0.22 -1.58 -14.84
N PHE A 131 0.01 -0.86 -15.93
CA PHE A 131 1.10 -1.18 -16.84
C PHE A 131 2.45 -1.03 -16.13
N SER A 132 3.33 -1.98 -16.38
CA SER A 132 4.74 -1.91 -16.01
C SER A 132 5.54 -2.53 -17.15
N GLU A 133 6.61 -1.84 -17.59
CA GLU A 133 7.46 -2.27 -18.71
C GLU A 133 6.67 -2.55 -20.01
N GLY A 134 5.56 -1.81 -20.22
CA GLY A 134 4.71 -1.94 -21.41
C GLY A 134 3.73 -3.10 -21.39
N ILE A 135 3.65 -3.86 -20.30
CA ILE A 135 2.78 -5.03 -20.12
C ILE A 135 1.90 -4.82 -18.88
N ALA A 136 0.64 -5.20 -18.96
CA ALA A 136 -0.29 -5.20 -17.84
C ALA A 136 -0.97 -6.56 -17.67
N ALA A 137 -1.11 -7.01 -16.44
CA ALA A 137 -1.92 -8.16 -16.11
C ALA A 137 -3.41 -7.80 -16.13
N VAL A 138 -4.23 -8.71 -16.61
CA VAL A 138 -5.69 -8.66 -16.57
C VAL A 138 -6.23 -10.00 -16.11
N TYR A 139 -7.37 -9.99 -15.43
CA TYR A 139 -8.02 -11.20 -14.96
C TYR A 139 -9.45 -11.26 -15.46
N ASP A 140 -9.80 -12.38 -16.06
CA ASP A 140 -11.15 -12.70 -16.49
C ASP A 140 -11.37 -14.21 -16.44
N GLU A 141 -12.58 -14.62 -16.06
CA GLU A 141 -13.03 -16.04 -16.04
C GLU A 141 -12.04 -17.03 -15.39
N GLY A 142 -11.34 -16.61 -14.31
CA GLY A 142 -10.42 -17.48 -13.57
C GLY A 142 -8.98 -17.48 -14.10
N LEU A 143 -8.68 -16.69 -15.13
CA LEU A 143 -7.39 -16.64 -15.78
C LEU A 143 -6.74 -15.26 -15.67
N VAL A 144 -5.47 -15.23 -15.34
CA VAL A 144 -4.60 -14.05 -15.52
C VAL A 144 -3.96 -14.15 -16.90
N SER A 145 -4.13 -13.10 -17.68
CA SER A 145 -3.47 -12.90 -18.98
C SER A 145 -2.68 -11.60 -18.95
N PHE A 146 -1.78 -11.44 -19.87
CA PHE A 146 -0.96 -10.24 -19.97
C PHE A 146 -1.19 -9.57 -21.32
N ILE A 147 -1.39 -8.25 -21.31
CA ILE A 147 -1.70 -7.45 -22.49
C ILE A 147 -0.69 -6.34 -22.70
N ASN A 148 -0.52 -5.92 -23.95
CA ASN A 148 0.21 -4.73 -24.34
C ASN A 148 -0.69 -3.47 -24.27
N ALA A 149 -0.12 -2.30 -24.56
CA ALA A 149 -0.81 -1.01 -24.50
C ALA A 149 -1.95 -0.86 -25.55
N THR A 150 -2.07 -1.74 -26.53
CA THR A 150 -3.20 -1.79 -27.48
C THR A 150 -4.31 -2.72 -27.04
N GLY A 151 -4.09 -3.50 -25.98
CA GLY A 151 -5.05 -4.48 -25.45
C GLY A 151 -4.94 -5.87 -26.07
N GLU A 152 -3.91 -6.11 -26.89
CA GLU A 152 -3.59 -7.43 -27.44
C GLU A 152 -2.78 -8.24 -26.43
N LEU A 153 -2.84 -9.57 -26.50
CA LEU A 153 -2.02 -10.43 -25.65
C LEU A 153 -0.52 -10.12 -25.89
N ALA A 154 0.20 -9.86 -24.81
CA ALA A 154 1.65 -9.67 -24.85
C ALA A 154 2.37 -10.99 -25.19
N PHE A 155 1.80 -12.11 -24.73
CA PHE A 155 2.22 -13.49 -25.03
C PHE A 155 1.03 -14.44 -24.82
N PRO A 156 1.07 -15.66 -25.40
CA PRO A 156 -0.10 -16.55 -25.41
C PRO A 156 -0.36 -17.26 -24.07
N SER A 157 0.60 -17.29 -23.15
CA SER A 157 0.45 -17.98 -21.86
C SER A 157 -0.60 -17.32 -20.97
N THR A 158 -1.46 -18.14 -20.35
CA THR A 158 -2.43 -17.73 -19.35
C THR A 158 -2.20 -18.51 -18.06
N PHE A 159 -2.54 -17.90 -16.92
CA PHE A 159 -2.24 -18.47 -15.61
C PHE A 159 -3.54 -18.59 -14.80
N PRO A 160 -3.99 -19.82 -14.48
CA PRO A 160 -5.16 -20.02 -13.65
C PRO A 160 -4.94 -19.43 -12.25
N LEU A 161 -5.96 -18.70 -11.75
CA LEU A 161 -5.92 -18.08 -10.43
C LEU A 161 -7.24 -18.28 -9.71
N HIS A 162 -7.19 -18.68 -8.43
CA HIS A 162 -8.39 -18.94 -7.65
C HIS A 162 -9.08 -17.63 -7.22
N TYR A 163 -10.42 -17.57 -7.39
CA TYR A 163 -11.24 -16.38 -7.11
C TYR A 163 -11.31 -15.96 -5.63
N GLY A 164 -10.80 -16.74 -4.69
CA GLY A 164 -10.89 -16.47 -3.24
C GLY A 164 -9.74 -15.68 -2.62
N LEU A 165 -8.75 -15.27 -3.40
CA LEU A 165 -7.61 -14.50 -2.92
C LEU A 165 -7.95 -13.00 -2.85
N ASN A 166 -7.39 -12.30 -1.89
CA ASN A 166 -7.48 -10.85 -1.84
C ASN A 166 -6.58 -10.26 -2.95
N PHE A 167 -7.14 -10.09 -4.14
CA PHE A 167 -6.42 -9.61 -5.32
C PHE A 167 -5.82 -8.20 -5.17
N ASP A 168 -6.27 -7.44 -4.17
CA ASP A 168 -5.76 -6.08 -3.95
C ASP A 168 -4.35 -6.11 -3.33
N ASP A 169 -3.94 -7.26 -2.76
CA ASP A 169 -2.61 -7.45 -2.16
C ASP A 169 -1.58 -8.05 -3.14
N ILE A 170 -2.01 -8.49 -4.33
CA ILE A 170 -1.13 -9.15 -5.31
C ILE A 170 -0.96 -8.22 -6.52
N ALA A 171 0.24 -7.68 -6.70
CA ALA A 171 0.58 -6.89 -7.88
C ALA A 171 1.29 -7.79 -8.91
N PHE A 172 0.55 -8.23 -9.94
CA PHE A 172 1.16 -8.88 -11.11
C PHE A 172 1.78 -7.82 -12.04
N GLN A 173 2.97 -7.35 -11.67
CA GLN A 173 3.69 -6.31 -12.41
C GLN A 173 5.10 -6.77 -12.75
N PHE A 174 5.56 -6.42 -13.94
CA PHE A 174 6.92 -6.68 -14.36
C PHE A 174 7.89 -5.66 -13.75
N HIS A 175 9.02 -6.16 -13.24
CA HIS A 175 10.15 -5.36 -12.78
C HIS A 175 11.43 -6.06 -13.22
N ASP A 176 12.28 -5.34 -13.95
CA ASP A 176 13.52 -5.88 -14.55
C ASP A 176 13.23 -7.12 -15.43
N GLY A 177 12.15 -7.07 -16.22
CA GLY A 177 11.74 -8.14 -17.13
C GLY A 177 11.08 -9.35 -16.45
N LEU A 178 10.77 -9.30 -15.16
CA LEU A 178 10.25 -10.44 -14.39
C LEU A 178 8.97 -10.08 -13.63
N CYS A 179 8.04 -11.02 -13.57
CA CYS A 179 6.80 -10.89 -12.81
C CYS A 179 6.62 -12.08 -11.86
N VAL A 180 6.29 -11.78 -10.60
CA VAL A 180 5.94 -12.81 -9.62
C VAL A 180 4.53 -13.31 -9.91
N MET A 181 4.37 -14.62 -9.98
CA MET A 181 3.09 -15.28 -10.24
C MET A 181 2.71 -16.21 -9.10
N LEU A 182 1.42 -16.21 -8.78
CA LEU A 182 0.80 -17.12 -7.84
C LEU A 182 -0.08 -18.12 -8.61
N THR A 183 0.04 -19.41 -8.30
CA THR A 183 -0.76 -20.47 -8.90
C THR A 183 -1.98 -20.82 -8.04
N MET A 184 -2.90 -21.63 -8.59
CA MET A 184 -4.14 -22.05 -7.90
C MET A 184 -3.88 -22.85 -6.61
N ASP A 185 -2.79 -23.57 -6.52
CA ASP A 185 -2.34 -24.33 -5.35
C ASP A 185 -1.58 -23.50 -4.33
N GLY A 186 -1.55 -22.17 -4.52
CA GLY A 186 -0.93 -21.21 -3.58
C GLY A 186 0.60 -21.19 -3.66
N LYS A 187 1.18 -21.64 -4.76
CA LYS A 187 2.61 -21.61 -4.97
C LYS A 187 3.04 -20.40 -5.80
N TRP A 188 4.15 -19.82 -5.42
CA TRP A 188 4.76 -18.66 -6.04
C TRP A 188 5.90 -19.07 -6.97
N GLY A 189 5.96 -18.44 -8.13
CA GLY A 189 7.03 -18.57 -9.10
C GLY A 189 7.33 -17.25 -9.79
N LEU A 190 8.19 -17.28 -10.79
CA LEU A 190 8.66 -16.10 -11.52
C LEU A 190 8.61 -16.36 -13.01
N ILE A 191 7.99 -15.46 -13.77
CA ILE A 191 7.93 -15.52 -15.24
C ILE A 191 8.69 -14.35 -15.87
N ASN A 192 9.17 -14.55 -17.10
CA ASN A 192 9.74 -13.50 -17.94
C ASN A 192 8.68 -12.81 -18.81
N THR A 193 9.08 -11.80 -19.59
CA THR A 193 8.20 -11.03 -20.50
C THR A 193 7.67 -11.84 -21.70
N GLN A 194 8.11 -13.08 -21.87
CA GLN A 194 7.58 -14.05 -22.83
C GLN A 194 6.53 -14.99 -22.22
N GLY A 195 6.29 -14.87 -20.89
CA GLY A 195 5.37 -15.73 -20.16
C GLY A 195 5.94 -17.11 -19.84
N GLU A 196 7.25 -17.26 -19.87
CA GLU A 196 7.96 -18.50 -19.56
C GLU A 196 8.38 -18.49 -18.09
N TRP A 197 8.28 -19.66 -17.40
CA TRP A 197 8.72 -19.79 -16.03
C TRP A 197 10.26 -19.74 -15.94
N ILE A 198 10.79 -18.73 -15.27
CA ILE A 198 12.20 -18.65 -14.85
C ILE A 198 12.40 -19.40 -13.55
N VAL A 199 11.44 -19.24 -12.64
CA VAL A 199 11.34 -20.03 -11.40
C VAL A 199 10.01 -20.73 -11.39
N ASN A 200 10.01 -22.06 -11.40
CA ASN A 200 8.79 -22.84 -11.28
C ASN A 200 8.06 -22.51 -9.98
N PRO A 201 6.70 -22.57 -9.96
CA PRO A 201 5.91 -22.22 -8.79
C PRO A 201 6.00 -23.31 -7.71
N ILE A 202 7.05 -23.24 -6.89
CA ILE A 202 7.36 -24.21 -5.82
C ILE A 202 7.35 -23.57 -4.43
N TYR A 203 7.45 -22.25 -4.33
CA TYR A 203 7.56 -21.55 -3.06
C TYR A 203 6.20 -21.21 -2.46
N ASN A 204 6.10 -21.18 -1.13
CA ASN A 204 4.91 -20.75 -0.40
C ASN A 204 4.81 -19.21 -0.28
N ALA A 205 5.94 -18.53 -0.40
CA ALA A 205 6.00 -17.06 -0.49
C ALA A 205 7.23 -16.62 -1.30
N MET A 206 7.12 -15.45 -1.92
CA MET A 206 8.20 -14.79 -2.66
C MET A 206 8.05 -13.28 -2.52
N ASP A 207 9.09 -12.61 -2.02
CA ASP A 207 9.09 -11.16 -1.82
C ASP A 207 9.41 -10.39 -3.12
N ALA A 208 9.11 -9.09 -3.10
CA ALA A 208 9.62 -8.16 -4.09
C ALA A 208 11.16 -8.12 -4.10
N PRO A 209 11.80 -7.80 -5.23
CA PRO A 209 13.25 -7.78 -5.33
C PRO A 209 13.85 -6.70 -4.41
N TYR A 210 15.00 -7.03 -3.83
CA TYR A 210 15.81 -6.12 -3.04
C TYR A 210 17.28 -6.36 -3.33
N HIS A 211 17.98 -5.36 -3.90
CA HIS A 211 19.38 -5.46 -4.32
C HIS A 211 19.70 -6.67 -5.20
N GLY A 212 18.79 -6.99 -6.16
CA GLY A 212 18.98 -8.13 -7.08
C GLY A 212 18.59 -9.50 -6.52
N TYR A 213 18.13 -9.56 -5.28
CA TYR A 213 17.71 -10.79 -4.63
C TYR A 213 16.23 -10.77 -4.25
N ARG A 214 15.61 -11.95 -4.22
CA ARG A 214 14.26 -12.16 -3.69
C ARG A 214 14.31 -13.19 -2.57
N ARG A 215 13.70 -12.85 -1.45
CA ARG A 215 13.51 -13.84 -0.38
C ARG A 215 12.38 -14.77 -0.79
N VAL A 216 12.62 -16.06 -0.62
CA VAL A 216 11.67 -17.15 -0.87
C VAL A 216 11.46 -17.97 0.39
N TYR A 217 10.26 -18.57 0.50
CA TYR A 217 9.86 -19.42 1.62
C TYR A 217 9.22 -20.69 1.06
N ASP A 218 9.67 -21.86 1.51
CA ASP A 218 9.17 -23.16 1.02
C ASP A 218 8.03 -23.77 1.85
N GLY A 219 7.73 -23.15 2.98
CA GLY A 219 6.76 -23.63 3.99
C GLY A 219 7.39 -23.88 5.35
N ASP A 220 8.70 -24.11 5.38
CA ASP A 220 9.47 -24.36 6.60
C ASP A 220 10.62 -23.36 6.75
N HIS A 221 11.33 -23.05 5.64
CA HIS A 221 12.56 -22.27 5.67
C HIS A 221 12.58 -21.16 4.62
N TYR A 222 13.44 -20.19 4.84
CA TYR A 222 13.73 -19.08 3.94
C TYR A 222 15.03 -19.30 3.18
N GLY A 223 15.11 -18.78 1.97
CA GLY A 223 16.29 -18.66 1.13
C GLY A 223 16.30 -17.37 0.32
N LEU A 224 17.35 -17.14 -0.43
CA LEU A 224 17.45 -16.05 -1.40
C LEU A 224 17.70 -16.61 -2.79
N ILE A 225 16.99 -16.08 -3.77
CA ILE A 225 17.22 -16.31 -5.19
C ILE A 225 17.61 -15.01 -5.89
N THR A 226 18.39 -15.12 -6.94
CA THR A 226 18.70 -14.04 -7.88
C THR A 226 17.57 -13.85 -8.89
N ASN A 227 17.65 -12.80 -9.72
CA ASN A 227 16.66 -12.56 -10.76
C ASN A 227 16.62 -13.64 -11.85
N ASP A 228 17.71 -14.39 -12.09
CA ASP A 228 17.72 -15.52 -13.01
C ASP A 228 17.20 -16.84 -12.41
N GLY A 229 16.72 -16.80 -11.14
CA GLY A 229 16.17 -17.93 -10.44
C GLY A 229 17.20 -18.82 -9.73
N SER A 230 18.49 -18.49 -9.83
CA SER A 230 19.53 -19.23 -9.13
C SER A 230 19.49 -19.01 -7.63
N LEU A 231 19.79 -20.03 -6.85
CA LEU A 231 19.91 -19.89 -5.39
C LEU A 231 21.17 -19.10 -5.04
N ALA A 232 20.99 -17.93 -4.45
CA ALA A 232 22.06 -17.15 -3.84
C ALA A 232 22.34 -17.62 -2.41
N LEU A 233 21.29 -17.93 -1.65
CA LEU A 233 21.36 -18.62 -0.37
C LEU A 233 20.39 -19.80 -0.37
N PRO A 234 20.79 -20.97 0.13
CA PRO A 234 19.93 -22.15 0.19
C PRO A 234 18.71 -21.90 1.09
N VAL A 235 17.61 -22.62 0.83
CA VAL A 235 16.37 -22.51 1.61
C VAL A 235 16.50 -23.38 2.85
N VAL A 236 17.21 -22.88 3.87
CA VAL A 236 17.54 -23.59 5.11
C VAL A 236 17.59 -22.69 6.34
N TYR A 237 17.17 -21.44 6.20
CA TYR A 237 17.19 -20.45 7.27
C TYR A 237 15.82 -20.33 7.93
N ASP A 238 15.80 -20.20 9.26
CA ASP A 238 14.57 -19.97 10.04
C ASP A 238 13.97 -18.60 9.70
N ASP A 239 14.83 -17.61 9.38
CA ASP A 239 14.43 -16.31 8.90
C ASP A 239 15.55 -15.63 8.10
N ILE A 240 15.18 -14.77 7.16
CA ILE A 240 16.09 -13.86 6.46
C ILE A 240 15.44 -12.48 6.46
N ARG A 241 16.10 -11.49 7.04
CA ARG A 241 15.61 -10.12 7.11
C ARG A 241 16.55 -9.15 6.42
N ARG A 242 16.03 -8.04 5.91
CA ARG A 242 16.86 -6.93 5.45
C ARG A 242 17.59 -6.37 6.66
N GLU A 243 18.89 -6.12 6.50
CA GLU A 243 19.64 -5.39 7.51
C GLU A 243 19.12 -3.93 7.56
N LEU A 244 19.01 -3.37 8.77
CA LEU A 244 18.25 -2.12 8.98
C LEU A 244 18.98 -0.87 8.47
N ALA A 245 20.31 -0.89 8.40
CA ALA A 245 21.09 0.16 7.74
C ALA A 245 21.07 0.03 6.20
N GLY A 246 20.43 -1.04 5.66
CA GLY A 246 20.30 -1.25 4.23
C GLY A 246 21.55 -1.79 3.53
N ASN A 247 22.52 -2.33 4.30
CA ASN A 247 23.83 -2.76 3.78
C ASN A 247 23.95 -4.29 3.59
N GLY A 248 22.85 -5.05 3.76
CA GLY A 248 22.90 -6.50 3.64
C GLY A 248 21.69 -7.22 4.24
N TRP A 249 21.94 -8.38 4.81
CA TRP A 249 20.94 -9.28 5.35
C TRP A 249 21.27 -9.72 6.78
N VAL A 250 20.23 -9.93 7.57
CA VAL A 250 20.28 -10.68 8.83
C VAL A 250 19.78 -12.08 8.54
N LEU A 251 20.62 -13.07 8.74
CA LEU A 251 20.32 -14.49 8.58
C LEU A 251 20.08 -15.11 9.96
N VAL A 252 19.01 -15.90 10.10
CA VAL A 252 18.70 -16.62 11.33
C VAL A 252 18.66 -18.11 11.02
N LYS A 253 19.38 -18.92 11.81
CA LYS A 253 19.37 -20.38 11.70
C LYS A 253 19.66 -21.01 13.06
N ASP A 254 18.88 -22.03 13.43
CA ASP A 254 19.03 -22.77 14.70
C ASP A 254 19.04 -21.82 15.92
N GLY A 255 18.24 -20.74 15.88
CA GLY A 255 18.16 -19.74 16.95
C GLY A 255 19.32 -18.73 16.99
N LEU A 256 20.28 -18.83 16.08
CA LEU A 256 21.42 -17.92 15.97
C LEU A 256 21.20 -16.92 14.83
N ALA A 257 21.55 -15.66 15.06
CA ALA A 257 21.50 -14.59 14.06
C ALA A 257 22.90 -14.06 13.73
N TRP A 258 23.11 -13.68 12.47
CA TRP A 258 24.32 -13.01 12.03
C TRP A 258 24.01 -12.07 10.85
N GLN A 259 24.89 -11.10 10.60
CA GLN A 259 24.76 -10.20 9.46
C GLN A 259 25.77 -10.56 8.36
N VAL A 260 25.30 -10.39 7.13
CA VAL A 260 26.13 -10.47 5.92
C VAL A 260 25.86 -9.24 5.06
N ASP A 261 26.83 -8.81 4.29
CA ASP A 261 26.66 -7.83 3.23
C ASP A 261 25.97 -8.45 1.99
N PHE A 262 25.82 -7.68 0.91
CA PHE A 262 25.19 -8.18 -0.33
C PHE A 262 26.06 -9.17 -1.11
N ASP A 263 27.34 -9.28 -0.80
CA ASP A 263 28.27 -10.29 -1.32
C ASP A 263 28.34 -11.52 -0.38
N PHE A 264 27.45 -11.58 0.62
CA PHE A 264 27.35 -12.63 1.66
C PHE A 264 28.60 -12.79 2.52
N GLN A 265 29.41 -11.72 2.62
CA GLN A 265 30.51 -11.69 3.57
C GLN A 265 29.97 -11.38 4.97
N VAL A 266 30.42 -12.13 5.96
CA VAL A 266 29.96 -11.95 7.33
C VAL A 266 30.48 -10.62 7.88
N THR A 267 29.56 -9.70 8.19
CA THR A 267 29.84 -8.40 8.80
C THR A 267 29.69 -8.45 10.31
N VAL A 268 28.75 -9.25 10.83
CA VAL A 268 28.57 -9.52 12.25
C VAL A 268 28.52 -11.04 12.45
N PRO A 269 29.49 -11.62 13.18
CA PRO A 269 29.61 -13.09 13.30
C PRO A 269 28.51 -13.73 14.17
N PHE A 270 28.35 -15.00 13.98
CA PHE A 270 27.46 -15.95 14.66
C PHE A 270 27.56 -15.88 16.18
N VAL A 271 26.73 -15.20 16.90
CA VAL A 271 26.72 -15.33 18.37
C VAL A 271 25.48 -14.69 19.02
N HIS A 272 24.46 -14.33 18.24
CA HIS A 272 23.39 -13.48 18.76
C HIS A 272 22.03 -14.14 18.64
N ASP A 273 21.25 -14.17 19.73
CA ASP A 273 19.85 -14.62 19.73
C ASP A 273 18.95 -13.62 18.97
N GLY A 274 19.44 -12.41 18.70
CA GLY A 274 18.77 -11.37 17.93
C GLY A 274 19.62 -10.11 17.75
N ILE A 275 19.41 -9.41 16.64
CA ILE A 275 19.99 -8.09 16.38
C ILE A 275 18.85 -7.11 16.13
N HIS A 276 18.80 -6.04 16.91
CA HIS A 276 17.77 -5.01 16.85
C HIS A 276 18.40 -3.64 16.69
N THR A 277 17.81 -2.79 15.88
CA THR A 277 18.25 -1.39 15.80
C THR A 277 18.04 -0.71 17.14
N LEU A 278 19.07 -0.06 17.65
CA LEU A 278 18.92 0.97 18.67
C LEU A 278 18.58 2.27 17.94
N SER A 279 17.32 2.47 17.64
CA SER A 279 16.86 3.77 17.17
C SER A 279 16.69 4.71 18.37
N TYR A 280 17.30 5.87 18.31
CA TYR A 280 16.84 7.02 19.04
C TYR A 280 15.37 7.26 18.66
N ILE A 281 14.49 7.42 19.65
CA ILE A 281 13.04 7.51 19.44
C ILE A 281 12.73 8.78 18.64
N ASP A 282 12.85 8.71 17.31
CA ASP A 282 12.13 9.56 16.38
C ASP A 282 12.16 8.89 15.01
N SER A 283 11.15 8.11 14.76
CA SER A 283 10.97 7.16 13.66
C SER A 283 10.42 7.79 12.38
N TYR A 284 10.92 8.93 11.95
CA TYR A 284 10.54 9.50 10.64
C TYR A 284 11.78 9.92 9.86
N ASP A 285 11.81 9.61 8.58
CA ASP A 285 12.96 9.90 7.68
C ASP A 285 13.34 11.37 7.59
N THR A 286 12.43 12.25 7.96
CA THR A 286 12.67 13.67 8.18
C THR A 286 11.66 14.19 9.18
N TYR A 287 12.10 14.98 10.17
CA TYR A 287 11.19 15.71 11.02
C TYR A 287 11.51 17.20 10.99
N GLU A 288 10.44 18.00 11.03
CA GLU A 288 10.57 19.44 11.20
C GLU A 288 10.70 19.77 12.69
N TYR A 289 11.71 20.52 13.05
CA TYR A 289 11.87 21.07 14.40
C TYR A 289 11.97 22.59 14.33
N TYR A 290 11.44 23.25 15.36
CA TYR A 290 11.56 24.69 15.48
C TYR A 290 12.91 25.04 16.08
N ASP A 291 13.73 25.80 15.34
CA ASP A 291 15.02 26.32 15.81
C ASP A 291 14.82 27.68 16.49
N GLU A 292 14.83 27.70 17.81
CA GLU A 292 14.62 28.91 18.61
C GLU A 292 15.70 30.01 18.33
N ALA A 293 16.88 29.64 17.89
CA ALA A 293 17.95 30.58 17.59
C ALA A 293 17.72 31.33 16.27
N SER A 294 17.13 30.74 15.30
CA SER A 294 16.76 31.34 13.98
C SER A 294 15.30 31.74 13.85
N GLY A 295 14.42 31.26 14.74
CA GLY A 295 12.97 31.49 14.65
C GLY A 295 12.29 30.80 13.48
N GLU A 296 12.89 29.75 12.92
CA GLU A 296 12.41 29.07 11.72
C GLU A 296 12.24 27.56 11.95
N TYR A 297 11.33 26.94 11.20
CA TYR A 297 11.23 25.48 11.13
C TYR A 297 12.36 24.94 10.25
N LYS A 298 13.15 24.02 10.77
CA LYS A 298 14.23 23.33 10.07
C LYS A 298 13.94 21.85 9.95
N THR A 299 14.33 21.27 8.81
CA THR A 299 14.22 19.83 8.58
C THR A 299 15.53 19.15 8.98
N ARG A 300 15.45 18.13 9.83
CA ARG A 300 16.59 17.27 10.17
C ARG A 300 16.44 15.93 9.46
N LYS A 301 17.45 15.53 8.70
CA LYS A 301 17.54 14.17 8.16
C LYS A 301 17.79 13.18 9.28
N GLN A 302 17.09 12.02 9.25
CA GLN A 302 17.43 10.90 10.10
C GLN A 302 18.86 10.46 9.74
N THR A 303 19.71 10.39 10.75
CA THR A 303 21.05 9.82 10.59
C THR A 303 20.91 8.32 10.57
N GLU A 304 21.66 7.65 9.68
CA GLU A 304 21.77 6.19 9.67
C GLU A 304 22.04 5.65 11.08
N PRO A 305 21.40 4.54 11.48
CA PRO A 305 21.60 3.97 12.80
C PRO A 305 23.07 3.60 12.98
N ARG A 306 23.69 4.12 14.03
CA ARG A 306 25.11 3.90 14.33
C ARG A 306 25.33 2.75 15.25
N PHE A 307 24.30 2.28 15.96
CA PHE A 307 24.38 1.29 17.00
C PHE A 307 23.21 0.31 16.93
N PHE A 308 23.50 -0.94 17.25
CA PHE A 308 22.52 -2.01 17.26
C PHE A 308 22.61 -2.74 18.58
N ARG A 309 21.45 -3.08 19.18
CA ARG A 309 21.35 -4.00 20.28
C ARG A 309 21.50 -5.41 19.76
N PHE A 310 22.27 -6.21 20.41
CA PHE A 310 22.31 -7.65 20.21
C PHE A 310 22.08 -8.39 21.54
N ASP A 311 21.49 -9.57 21.46
CA ASP A 311 21.15 -10.38 22.61
C ASP A 311 21.89 -11.72 22.52
N ILE A 312 22.44 -12.19 23.64
CA ILE A 312 23.12 -13.52 23.78
C ILE A 312 22.76 -14.09 25.13
N GLY A 313 22.20 -15.30 25.17
CA GLY A 313 21.98 -16.06 26.41
C GLY A 313 21.16 -15.27 27.45
N GLY A 314 20.22 -14.41 26.98
CA GLY A 314 19.39 -13.57 27.85
C GLY A 314 20.03 -12.26 28.30
N GLY A 315 21.26 -11.96 27.86
CA GLY A 315 21.92 -10.67 28.06
C GLY A 315 21.86 -9.80 26.81
N SER A 316 21.73 -8.46 26.98
CA SER A 316 21.74 -7.47 25.91
C SER A 316 23.04 -6.68 25.88
N GLY A 317 23.56 -6.41 24.68
CA GLY A 317 24.76 -5.62 24.42
C GLY A 317 24.55 -4.64 23.26
N VAL A 318 25.61 -3.93 22.87
CA VAL A 318 25.63 -2.97 21.76
C VAL A 318 26.81 -3.22 20.85
N ILE A 319 26.53 -3.27 19.55
CA ILE A 319 27.53 -3.24 18.48
C ILE A 319 27.40 -1.94 17.68
N ASP A 320 28.49 -1.48 17.06
CA ASP A 320 28.44 -0.41 16.07
C ASP A 320 28.06 -0.95 14.67
N ALA A 321 27.93 -0.06 13.70
CA ALA A 321 27.60 -0.40 12.32
C ALA A 321 28.65 -1.28 11.62
N ASN A 322 29.85 -1.44 12.20
CA ASN A 322 30.92 -2.30 11.69
C ASN A 322 30.94 -3.65 12.43
N GLY A 323 29.97 -3.94 13.28
CA GLY A 323 29.91 -5.17 14.07
C GLY A 323 30.85 -5.20 15.29
N LYS A 324 31.50 -4.08 15.63
CA LYS A 324 32.36 -4.01 16.79
C LYS A 324 31.53 -3.92 18.06
N VAL A 325 31.78 -4.79 19.02
CA VAL A 325 31.14 -4.77 20.33
C VAL A 325 31.57 -3.52 21.10
N ILE A 326 30.61 -2.65 21.40
CA ILE A 326 30.77 -1.44 22.23
C ILE A 326 30.39 -1.74 23.67
N ILE A 327 29.33 -2.47 23.88
CA ILE A 327 28.83 -2.92 25.20
C ILE A 327 28.62 -4.43 25.12
N PRO A 328 29.27 -5.23 25.99
CA PRO A 328 29.08 -6.67 25.99
C PRO A 328 27.64 -7.03 26.38
N ALA A 329 27.15 -8.20 25.91
CA ALA A 329 25.78 -8.67 26.17
C ALA A 329 25.67 -9.28 27.59
N ILE A 330 25.81 -8.46 28.60
CA ILE A 330 25.75 -8.82 30.02
C ILE A 330 24.67 -8.08 30.79
N TYR A 331 23.99 -7.17 30.14
CA TYR A 331 22.93 -6.35 30.75
C TYR A 331 21.56 -6.93 30.47
N TYR A 332 20.60 -6.67 31.38
CA TYR A 332 19.22 -7.13 31.19
C TYR A 332 18.54 -6.45 29.99
N ASN A 333 18.83 -5.15 29.77
CA ASN A 333 18.36 -4.43 28.60
C ASN A 333 19.27 -3.22 28.32
N VAL A 334 19.26 -2.74 27.07
CA VAL A 334 20.02 -1.56 26.62
C VAL A 334 19.12 -0.66 25.82
N TYR A 335 19.19 0.66 26.10
CA TYR A 335 18.46 1.72 25.41
C TYR A 335 19.43 2.81 24.96
N ILE A 336 19.19 3.41 23.82
CA ILE A 336 19.91 4.61 23.42
C ILE A 336 19.15 5.85 23.96
N VAL A 337 19.85 6.71 24.70
CA VAL A 337 19.27 7.94 25.27
C VAL A 337 19.46 9.12 24.30
N ASN A 338 20.64 9.20 23.70
CA ASN A 338 21.00 10.20 22.69
C ASN A 338 22.24 9.72 21.90
N ASP A 339 22.75 10.52 21.00
CA ASP A 339 23.92 10.22 20.16
C ASP A 339 25.24 9.97 20.92
N ARG A 340 25.24 10.16 22.25
CA ARG A 340 26.43 10.03 23.11
C ARG A 340 26.26 9.11 24.30
N LEU A 341 25.04 8.64 24.57
CA LEU A 341 24.73 7.99 25.85
C LEU A 341 23.79 6.79 25.67
N PHE A 342 24.17 5.68 26.27
CA PHE A 342 23.31 4.52 26.47
C PHE A 342 22.84 4.42 27.92
N GLN A 343 21.60 4.01 28.14
CA GLN A 343 21.09 3.56 29.41
C GLN A 343 21.02 2.04 29.39
N VAL A 344 21.64 1.38 30.37
CA VAL A 344 21.60 -0.07 30.50
C VAL A 344 20.92 -0.45 31.81
N GLU A 345 20.08 -1.49 31.75
CA GLU A 345 19.50 -2.13 32.92
C GLU A 345 20.42 -3.27 33.36
N VAL A 346 20.97 -3.15 34.58
CA VAL A 346 21.96 -4.11 35.08
C VAL A 346 21.30 -5.43 35.46
N THR A 347 20.07 -5.37 35.98
CA THR A 347 19.31 -6.51 36.46
C THR A 347 17.82 -6.36 36.15
N SER A 348 17.05 -7.45 36.24
CA SER A 348 15.59 -7.42 36.10
C SER A 348 14.88 -6.55 37.19
N SER A 349 15.61 -6.17 38.26
CA SER A 349 15.07 -5.25 39.29
C SER A 349 15.03 -3.79 38.86
N GLY A 350 15.52 -3.47 37.64
CA GLY A 350 15.46 -2.14 37.04
C GLY A 350 16.57 -1.19 37.51
N GLU A 351 17.64 -1.69 38.14
CA GLU A 351 18.85 -0.87 38.39
C GLU A 351 19.43 -0.40 37.06
N ARG A 352 19.63 0.90 36.89
CA ARG A 352 20.09 1.54 35.66
C ARG A 352 21.39 2.25 35.87
N ILE A 353 22.27 2.14 34.86
CA ILE A 353 23.48 2.93 34.74
C ILE A 353 23.56 3.53 33.33
N PHE A 354 24.40 4.53 33.18
CA PHE A 354 24.63 5.21 31.90
C PHE A 354 26.05 4.99 31.42
N LEU A 355 26.17 4.59 30.14
CA LEU A 355 27.44 4.34 29.47
C LEU A 355 27.57 5.28 28.27
N ASP A 356 28.82 5.73 27.98
CA ASP A 356 29.10 6.52 26.77
C ASP A 356 29.13 5.59 25.50
N THR A 357 29.29 6.20 24.33
CA THR A 357 29.39 5.47 23.04
C THR A 357 30.67 4.67 22.87
N LYS A 358 31.52 4.61 23.88
CA LYS A 358 32.69 3.72 23.99
C LYS A 358 32.47 2.60 25.03
N GLY A 359 31.27 2.52 25.61
CA GLY A 359 30.93 1.56 26.65
C GLY A 359 31.46 1.91 28.05
N ARG A 360 31.97 3.12 28.27
CA ARG A 360 32.52 3.53 29.55
C ARG A 360 31.42 4.07 30.45
N TYR A 361 31.51 3.73 31.75
CA TYR A 361 30.60 4.21 32.77
C TYR A 361 30.60 5.75 32.89
N VAL A 362 29.43 6.33 32.95
CA VAL A 362 29.20 7.76 33.11
C VAL A 362 28.57 8.08 34.46
N SER A 363 27.40 7.50 34.77
CA SER A 363 26.69 7.77 36.02
C SER A 363 25.63 6.72 36.34
N LYS A 364 25.08 6.76 37.58
CA LYS A 364 23.88 5.99 37.97
C LYS A 364 22.56 6.76 37.77
N SER A 365 22.60 8.08 37.54
CA SER A 365 21.39 8.95 37.62
C SER A 365 21.18 9.81 36.36
N GLY A 366 21.69 9.43 35.22
CA GLY A 366 21.58 10.28 34.03
C GLY A 366 22.16 11.70 34.24
N ILE A 367 22.57 12.33 33.18
CA ILE A 367 23.06 13.72 33.24
C ILE A 367 21.89 14.69 33.02
#